data_8cfbd20166d3ac55f9c1e96cf7be0bcc
#
_entry.id   8cfbd20166d3ac55f9c1e96cf7be0bcc
#
_cell.length_a   1.000
_cell.length_b   1.000
_cell.length_c   1.000
_cell.angle_alpha   90.00
_cell.angle_beta   90.00
_cell.angle_gamma   90.00
#
_symmetry.space_group_name_H-M   'P 1'
#
loop_
_entity.id
_entity.type
_entity.pdbx_description
1 polymer ?
#
loop_
_entity_poly.entity_id
_entity_poly.type
_entity_poly.pdbx_seq_one_letter_code
_entity_poly.pdbx_strand_id
1 'polypeptide(L)'
;LLATQVPTATGTTMPLSDIVTVKEGTTLNTLARSKGEYYASVSGTIAEDDISKVTAKVGEEIDELDLPKGVTLGVAGVQADMVETFTQLGLAMLAAIAIVYFILVVTFGEGVAPFAILFSLPFAIIGSFVGLLIAGETISVSVMMGLLMLIGIVVTNAIVLVDRIIHMERDGLTMREAVLEAGATRLRPILMTAIATIGALIPLVLGEGGGGLISKGLGITVIGGLASSTLLTLLVVPIVYEILSKMFKKDRKNIQEN
;
A
#
# COMPACT_ATOMS: atom_id res chain seq x y z
N LEU A 1 -53.93 20.66 0.33
CA LEU A 1 -54.52 19.53 -0.40
C LEU A 1 -55.96 19.29 0.04
N LEU A 2 -56.30 19.15 1.32
CA LEU A 2 -57.65 18.85 1.83
C LEU A 2 -58.68 19.97 1.55
N ALA A 3 -58.27 21.24 1.43
CA ALA A 3 -59.12 22.38 1.10
C ALA A 3 -59.33 22.57 -0.41
N THR A 4 -58.80 21.70 -1.26
CA THR A 4 -58.98 21.77 -2.72
C THR A 4 -60.43 21.48 -3.07
N GLN A 5 -61.09 22.40 -3.82
CA GLN A 5 -62.44 22.24 -4.28
C GLN A 5 -62.52 21.29 -5.48
N VAL A 6 -63.34 20.24 -5.37
CA VAL A 6 -63.51 19.24 -6.44
C VAL A 6 -64.93 19.34 -6.96
N PRO A 7 -65.11 19.46 -8.27
CA PRO A 7 -66.49 19.51 -8.85
C PRO A 7 -67.15 18.13 -8.75
N THR A 8 -68.36 18.12 -8.24
CA THR A 8 -69.22 16.92 -8.16
C THR A 8 -70.05 16.74 -9.42
N ALA A 9 -70.54 15.51 -9.69
CA ALA A 9 -71.38 15.21 -10.85
C ALA A 9 -72.73 16.01 -10.87
N THR A 10 -73.09 16.63 -9.74
CA THR A 10 -74.28 17.44 -9.57
C THR A 10 -74.06 18.95 -9.84
N GLY A 11 -72.87 19.37 -10.28
CA GLY A 11 -72.50 20.74 -10.60
C GLY A 11 -72.12 21.61 -9.39
N THR A 12 -72.12 21.08 -8.19
CA THR A 12 -71.62 21.76 -6.97
C THR A 12 -70.21 21.43 -6.69
N THR A 13 -69.40 22.35 -6.10
CA THR A 13 -68.03 22.08 -5.64
C THR A 13 -68.04 21.75 -4.16
N MET A 14 -67.31 20.70 -3.81
CA MET A 14 -67.10 20.27 -2.41
C MET A 14 -65.66 20.22 -2.09
N PRO A 15 -65.19 20.51 -0.84
CA PRO A 15 -63.81 20.37 -0.45
C PRO A 15 -63.44 18.87 -0.39
N LEU A 16 -62.21 18.57 -0.77
CA LEU A 16 -61.69 17.20 -0.83
C LEU A 16 -61.77 16.47 0.55
N SER A 17 -61.71 17.25 1.65
CA SER A 17 -61.89 16.73 3.02
C SER A 17 -63.21 16.02 3.27
N ASP A 18 -64.25 16.33 2.52
CA ASP A 18 -65.59 15.76 2.73
C ASP A 18 -65.80 14.48 1.94
N ILE A 19 -64.95 14.22 0.96
CA ILE A 19 -65.07 13.08 0.04
C ILE A 19 -64.04 11.98 0.38
N VAL A 20 -62.87 12.37 0.97
CA VAL A 20 -61.72 11.45 1.17
C VAL A 20 -61.22 11.51 2.61
N THR A 21 -61.02 10.34 3.20
CA THR A 21 -60.34 10.24 4.47
C THR A 21 -58.83 10.04 4.22
N VAL A 22 -58.02 11.01 4.59
CA VAL A 22 -56.56 10.95 4.47
C VAL A 22 -56.01 10.19 5.68
N LYS A 23 -55.32 9.10 5.44
CA LYS A 23 -54.53 8.41 6.45
C LYS A 23 -53.06 8.67 6.17
N GLU A 24 -52.34 9.17 7.16
CA GLU A 24 -50.88 9.23 7.08
C GLU A 24 -50.32 7.81 7.20
N GLY A 25 -49.49 7.45 6.26
CA GLY A 25 -48.79 6.17 6.24
C GLY A 25 -47.35 6.36 5.80
N THR A 26 -46.48 5.56 6.34
CA THR A 26 -45.09 5.50 5.89
C THR A 26 -44.97 4.56 4.71
N THR A 27 -44.38 5.03 3.64
CA THR A 27 -44.00 4.19 2.49
C THR A 27 -42.51 4.36 2.19
N LEU A 28 -41.93 3.28 1.70
CA LEU A 28 -40.54 3.34 1.24
C LEU A 28 -40.48 4.13 -0.07
N ASN A 29 -39.82 5.27 -0.02
CA ASN A 29 -39.73 6.19 -1.16
C ASN A 29 -38.71 5.64 -2.21
N THR A 30 -37.72 4.88 -1.79
CA THR A 30 -36.70 4.32 -2.67
C THR A 30 -36.36 2.91 -2.19
N LEU A 31 -36.40 1.95 -3.10
CA LEU A 31 -35.88 0.58 -2.87
C LEU A 31 -34.56 0.45 -3.60
N ALA A 32 -33.47 0.35 -2.84
CA ALA A 32 -32.15 0.13 -3.40
C ALA A 32 -31.80 -1.37 -3.40
N ARG A 33 -31.14 -1.83 -4.46
CA ARG A 33 -30.64 -3.21 -4.60
C ARG A 33 -29.14 -3.19 -4.91
N SER A 34 -28.42 -4.09 -4.24
CA SER A 34 -27.02 -4.40 -4.55
C SER A 34 -26.88 -5.89 -4.69
N LYS A 35 -26.22 -6.34 -5.76
CA LYS A 35 -26.03 -7.79 -6.05
C LYS A 35 -27.29 -8.62 -6.02
N GLY A 36 -28.46 -8.02 -6.33
CA GLY A 36 -29.75 -8.68 -6.34
C GLY A 36 -30.54 -8.65 -5.02
N GLU A 37 -29.93 -8.26 -3.92
CA GLU A 37 -30.56 -8.15 -2.59
C GLU A 37 -30.98 -6.72 -2.27
N TYR A 38 -32.06 -6.58 -1.50
CA TYR A 38 -32.48 -5.26 -1.01
C TYR A 38 -31.59 -4.82 0.12
N TYR A 39 -31.21 -3.53 0.10
CA TYR A 39 -30.44 -2.96 1.20
C TYR A 39 -30.98 -1.58 1.62
N ALA A 40 -30.77 -1.27 2.88
CA ALA A 40 -30.95 0.08 3.42
C ALA A 40 -29.60 0.55 3.97
N SER A 41 -29.24 1.81 3.70
CA SER A 41 -28.03 2.41 4.23
C SER A 41 -28.36 3.44 5.29
N VAL A 42 -27.67 3.34 6.42
CA VAL A 42 -27.65 4.38 7.46
C VAL A 42 -26.28 5.06 7.38
N SER A 43 -26.27 6.35 7.11
CA SER A 43 -25.04 7.14 7.01
C SER A 43 -24.93 8.10 8.17
N GLY A 44 -23.72 8.21 8.73
CA GLY A 44 -23.38 9.17 9.77
C GLY A 44 -22.09 9.91 9.43
N THR A 45 -21.95 11.13 9.89
CA THR A 45 -20.70 11.90 9.76
C THR A 45 -19.89 11.77 11.05
N ILE A 46 -18.63 11.41 10.92
CA ILE A 46 -17.70 11.32 12.06
C ILE A 46 -17.22 12.75 12.37
N ALA A 47 -17.40 13.19 13.60
CA ALA A 47 -16.99 14.51 14.07
C ALA A 47 -15.62 14.50 14.79
N GLU A 48 -15.07 13.31 15.10
CA GLU A 48 -13.77 13.15 15.73
C GLU A 48 -12.65 13.00 14.69
N ASP A 49 -11.45 13.47 15.04
CA ASP A 49 -10.28 13.38 14.16
C ASP A 49 -9.76 11.94 14.00
N ASP A 50 -10.02 11.06 14.97
CA ASP A 50 -9.62 9.65 14.93
C ASP A 50 -10.72 8.75 14.37
N ILE A 51 -10.82 8.74 13.05
CA ILE A 51 -11.79 7.94 12.28
C ILE A 51 -11.66 6.45 12.61
N SER A 52 -10.43 5.94 12.75
CA SER A 52 -10.17 4.51 13.00
C SER A 52 -10.74 4.04 14.32
N LYS A 53 -10.61 4.86 15.38
CA LYS A 53 -11.13 4.56 16.70
C LYS A 53 -12.66 4.57 16.75
N VAL A 54 -13.27 5.53 16.06
CA VAL A 54 -14.74 5.61 15.97
C VAL A 54 -15.28 4.41 15.18
N THR A 55 -14.65 4.06 14.07
CA THR A 55 -15.08 2.92 13.24
C THR A 55 -14.93 1.59 13.96
N ALA A 56 -13.86 1.42 14.75
CA ALA A 56 -13.68 0.22 15.57
C ALA A 56 -14.80 0.07 16.61
N LYS A 57 -15.14 1.17 17.32
CA LYS A 57 -16.26 1.16 18.28
C LYS A 57 -17.61 0.86 17.61
N VAL A 58 -17.86 1.46 16.44
CA VAL A 58 -19.07 1.16 15.67
C VAL A 58 -19.12 -0.30 15.26
N GLY A 59 -17.96 -0.89 14.89
CA GLY A 59 -17.87 -2.32 14.59
C GLY A 59 -18.24 -3.21 15.78
N GLU A 60 -17.70 -2.91 16.97
CA GLU A 60 -18.03 -3.64 18.20
C GLU A 60 -19.52 -3.54 18.55
N GLU A 61 -20.11 -2.36 18.47
CA GLU A 61 -21.56 -2.15 18.72
C GLU A 61 -22.45 -2.89 17.69
N ILE A 62 -22.00 -2.96 16.43
CA ILE A 62 -22.69 -3.69 15.37
C ILE A 62 -22.68 -5.20 15.62
N ASP A 63 -21.55 -5.74 16.09
CA ASP A 63 -21.42 -7.18 16.40
C ASP A 63 -22.27 -7.61 17.60
N GLU A 64 -22.63 -6.68 18.50
CA GLU A 64 -23.52 -6.93 19.65
C GLU A 64 -25.02 -6.86 19.30
N LEU A 65 -25.39 -6.37 18.09
CA LEU A 65 -26.77 -6.24 17.68
C LEU A 65 -27.41 -7.60 17.36
N ASP A 66 -28.54 -7.89 18.01
CA ASP A 66 -29.36 -9.08 17.70
C ASP A 66 -30.19 -8.82 16.43
N LEU A 67 -29.69 -9.29 15.30
CA LEU A 67 -30.27 -9.07 13.99
C LEU A 67 -31.39 -10.10 13.69
N PRO A 68 -32.50 -9.69 13.06
CA PRO A 68 -33.53 -10.60 12.56
C PRO A 68 -32.94 -11.59 11.55
N LYS A 69 -33.48 -12.81 11.52
CA LYS A 69 -33.05 -13.85 10.58
C LYS A 69 -33.17 -13.37 9.14
N GLY A 70 -32.09 -13.44 8.40
CA GLY A 70 -32.02 -13.04 6.98
C GLY A 70 -31.57 -11.58 6.76
N VAL A 71 -31.22 -10.84 7.80
CA VAL A 71 -30.59 -9.52 7.70
C VAL A 71 -29.10 -9.68 7.97
N THR A 72 -28.27 -9.19 7.05
CA THR A 72 -26.83 -9.08 7.23
C THR A 72 -26.46 -7.60 7.33
N LEU A 73 -25.67 -7.25 8.31
CA LEU A 73 -25.12 -5.90 8.48
C LEU A 73 -23.70 -5.87 7.91
N GLY A 74 -23.40 -4.87 7.14
CA GLY A 74 -22.06 -4.63 6.62
C GLY A 74 -21.68 -3.17 6.81
N VAL A 75 -20.50 -2.93 7.36
CA VAL A 75 -19.93 -1.58 7.37
C VAL A 75 -19.47 -1.27 5.96
N ALA A 76 -20.15 -0.32 5.30
CA ALA A 76 -19.78 0.18 3.99
C ALA A 76 -19.21 1.58 4.12
N GLY A 77 -18.42 2.02 3.15
CA GLY A 77 -17.89 3.38 3.09
C GLY A 77 -16.38 3.39 2.97
N VAL A 78 -15.80 4.57 3.00
CA VAL A 78 -14.37 4.82 2.73
C VAL A 78 -13.44 3.92 3.58
N GLN A 79 -13.84 3.61 4.81
CA GLN A 79 -13.01 2.76 5.70
C GLN A 79 -12.97 1.30 5.24
N ALA A 80 -14.11 0.72 4.83
CA ALA A 80 -14.14 -0.65 4.32
C ALA A 80 -13.34 -0.76 3.01
N ASP A 81 -13.51 0.21 2.11
CA ASP A 81 -12.76 0.30 0.86
C ASP A 81 -11.24 0.48 1.11
N MET A 82 -10.86 1.24 2.14
CA MET A 82 -9.47 1.37 2.56
C MET A 82 -8.88 0.04 3.02
N VAL A 83 -9.55 -0.69 3.91
CA VAL A 83 -9.06 -2.00 4.41
C VAL A 83 -8.90 -2.99 3.27
N GLU A 84 -9.86 -3.05 2.34
CA GLU A 84 -9.75 -3.89 1.15
C GLU A 84 -8.56 -3.48 0.29
N THR A 85 -8.39 -2.18 0.03
CA THR A 85 -7.27 -1.64 -0.75
C THR A 85 -5.93 -1.93 -0.09
N PHE A 86 -5.79 -1.75 1.23
CA PHE A 86 -4.57 -2.11 1.96
C PHE A 86 -4.23 -3.59 1.84
N THR A 87 -5.24 -4.45 1.94
CA THR A 87 -5.07 -5.90 1.80
C THR A 87 -4.60 -6.26 0.38
N GLN A 88 -5.24 -5.69 -0.64
CA GLN A 88 -4.87 -5.91 -2.04
C GLN A 88 -3.46 -5.41 -2.35
N LEU A 89 -3.08 -4.22 -1.85
CA LEU A 89 -1.73 -3.68 -2.00
C LEU A 89 -0.68 -4.50 -1.24
N GLY A 90 -1.02 -5.00 -0.04
CA GLY A 90 -0.16 -5.93 0.70
C GLY A 90 0.12 -7.22 -0.06
N LEU A 91 -0.92 -7.83 -0.64
CA LEU A 91 -0.77 -9.00 -1.50
C LEU A 91 0.03 -8.70 -2.77
N ALA A 92 -0.20 -7.53 -3.38
CA ALA A 92 0.57 -7.09 -4.54
C ALA A 92 2.06 -6.90 -4.22
N MET A 93 2.39 -6.36 -3.03
CA MET A 93 3.79 -6.25 -2.58
C MET A 93 4.44 -7.62 -2.39
N LEU A 94 3.76 -8.58 -1.76
CA LEU A 94 4.26 -9.94 -1.62
C LEU A 94 4.47 -10.61 -2.98
N ALA A 95 3.51 -10.46 -3.89
CA ALA A 95 3.63 -10.97 -5.25
C ALA A 95 4.81 -10.31 -6.00
N ALA A 96 4.98 -8.99 -5.88
CA ALA A 96 6.10 -8.27 -6.48
C ALA A 96 7.45 -8.78 -5.96
N ILE A 97 7.60 -8.98 -4.65
CA ILE A 97 8.82 -9.53 -4.05
C ILE A 97 9.09 -10.95 -4.57
N ALA A 98 8.05 -11.81 -4.66
CA ALA A 98 8.18 -13.17 -5.16
C ALA A 98 8.60 -13.20 -6.64
N ILE A 99 7.99 -12.35 -7.48
CA ILE A 99 8.32 -12.24 -8.90
C ILE A 99 9.76 -11.73 -9.07
N VAL A 100 10.14 -10.69 -8.34
CA VAL A 100 11.49 -10.15 -8.36
C VAL A 100 12.51 -11.21 -7.95
N TYR A 101 12.24 -11.94 -6.85
CA TYR A 101 13.10 -13.03 -6.42
C TYR A 101 13.28 -14.10 -7.51
N PHE A 102 12.17 -14.53 -8.12
CA PHE A 102 12.20 -15.51 -9.20
C PHE A 102 13.05 -15.04 -10.40
N ILE A 103 12.83 -13.79 -10.85
CA ILE A 103 13.61 -13.19 -11.94
C ILE A 103 15.10 -13.17 -11.58
N LEU A 104 15.44 -12.78 -10.37
CA LEU A 104 16.82 -12.73 -9.92
C LEU A 104 17.47 -14.11 -9.88
N VAL A 105 16.76 -15.13 -9.39
CA VAL A 105 17.27 -16.53 -9.39
C VAL A 105 17.56 -17.01 -10.81
N VAL A 106 16.65 -16.72 -11.75
CA VAL A 106 16.87 -17.08 -13.16
C VAL A 106 18.04 -16.30 -13.77
N THR A 107 18.20 -15.03 -13.43
CA THR A 107 19.24 -14.15 -13.98
C THR A 107 20.63 -14.51 -13.46
N PHE A 108 20.77 -14.72 -12.17
CA PHE A 108 22.07 -15.03 -11.54
C PHE A 108 22.45 -16.53 -11.59
N GLY A 109 21.45 -17.41 -11.80
CA GLY A 109 21.65 -18.85 -11.83
C GLY A 109 21.97 -19.46 -10.45
N GLU A 110 21.83 -18.69 -9.38
CA GLU A 110 22.07 -19.11 -7.99
C GLU A 110 21.09 -18.40 -7.04
N GLY A 111 20.88 -18.99 -5.84
CA GLY A 111 19.93 -18.42 -4.86
C GLY A 111 20.54 -17.43 -3.87
N VAL A 112 21.87 -17.38 -3.75
CA VAL A 112 22.57 -16.57 -2.74
C VAL A 112 22.52 -15.08 -3.07
N ALA A 113 22.84 -14.72 -4.30
CA ALA A 113 22.81 -13.34 -4.76
C ALA A 113 21.39 -12.72 -4.67
N PRO A 114 20.32 -13.38 -5.16
CA PRO A 114 18.95 -12.89 -4.99
C PRO A 114 18.54 -12.65 -3.56
N PHE A 115 18.88 -13.56 -2.66
CA PHE A 115 18.55 -13.42 -1.24
C PHE A 115 19.27 -12.22 -0.61
N ALA A 116 20.55 -12.01 -0.89
CA ALA A 116 21.31 -10.86 -0.42
C ALA A 116 20.73 -9.53 -0.94
N ILE A 117 20.28 -9.51 -2.19
CA ILE A 117 19.63 -8.34 -2.80
C ILE A 117 18.32 -8.02 -2.07
N LEU A 118 17.45 -9.00 -1.85
CA LEU A 118 16.18 -8.80 -1.15
C LEU A 118 16.35 -8.36 0.31
N PHE A 119 17.49 -8.68 0.91
CA PHE A 119 17.79 -8.23 2.28
C PHE A 119 17.90 -6.70 2.40
N SER A 120 17.98 -5.98 1.29
CA SER A 120 17.93 -4.51 1.28
C SER A 120 16.52 -3.94 1.50
N LEU A 121 15.45 -4.70 1.22
CA LEU A 121 14.07 -4.22 1.29
C LEU A 121 13.63 -3.82 2.71
N PRO A 122 13.91 -4.59 3.78
CA PRO A 122 13.57 -4.16 5.14
C PRO A 122 14.11 -2.79 5.51
N PHE A 123 15.33 -2.47 5.07
CA PHE A 123 15.93 -1.16 5.35
C PHE A 123 15.26 -0.01 4.61
N ALA A 124 14.75 -0.28 3.41
CA ALA A 124 13.97 0.67 2.65
C ALA A 124 12.63 0.96 3.35
N ILE A 125 11.96 -0.08 3.85
CA ILE A 125 10.70 0.06 4.59
C ILE A 125 10.92 0.86 5.88
N ILE A 126 11.96 0.55 6.66
CA ILE A 126 12.31 1.30 7.88
C ILE A 126 12.56 2.78 7.53
N GLY A 127 13.34 3.06 6.48
CA GLY A 127 13.60 4.43 6.04
C GLY A 127 12.35 5.19 5.61
N SER A 128 11.41 4.51 4.97
CA SER A 128 10.11 5.08 4.60
C SER A 128 9.30 5.47 5.83
N PHE A 129 9.22 4.61 6.83
CA PHE A 129 8.50 4.92 8.07
C PHE A 129 9.17 6.05 8.86
N VAL A 130 10.50 6.10 8.91
CA VAL A 130 11.22 7.23 9.51
C VAL A 130 10.92 8.53 8.76
N GLY A 131 10.91 8.50 7.43
CA GLY A 131 10.56 9.65 6.60
C GLY A 131 9.13 10.15 6.88
N LEU A 132 8.16 9.25 7.00
CA LEU A 132 6.76 9.58 7.33
C LEU A 132 6.65 10.20 8.73
N LEU A 133 7.35 9.65 9.73
CA LEU A 133 7.37 10.19 11.10
C LEU A 133 7.94 11.61 11.14
N ILE A 134 9.03 11.88 10.42
CA ILE A 134 9.63 13.21 10.36
C ILE A 134 8.68 14.21 9.67
N ALA A 135 7.96 13.77 8.66
CA ALA A 135 7.03 14.62 7.90
C ALA A 135 5.65 14.77 8.58
N GLY A 136 5.35 13.99 9.63
CA GLY A 136 4.04 13.98 10.29
C GLY A 136 2.92 13.42 9.42
N GLU A 137 3.24 12.56 8.44
CA GLU A 137 2.26 11.97 7.53
C GLU A 137 1.76 10.61 8.05
N THR A 138 0.47 10.35 7.83
CA THR A 138 -0.17 9.09 8.21
C THR A 138 -0.05 8.03 7.13
N ILE A 139 -0.18 6.76 7.52
CA ILE A 139 -0.20 5.65 6.56
C ILE A 139 -1.48 5.72 5.75
N SER A 140 -1.34 5.91 4.44
CA SER A 140 -2.44 6.03 3.47
C SER A 140 -2.21 5.10 2.28
N VAL A 141 -3.21 4.99 1.41
CA VAL A 141 -3.10 4.21 0.16
C VAL A 141 -1.91 4.69 -0.69
N SER A 142 -1.66 6.00 -0.74
CA SER A 142 -0.53 6.56 -1.48
C SER A 142 0.83 6.18 -0.88
N VAL A 143 0.92 6.05 0.44
CA VAL A 143 2.11 5.52 1.12
C VAL A 143 2.37 4.06 0.72
N MET A 144 1.32 3.23 0.69
CA MET A 144 1.43 1.82 0.26
C MET A 144 1.86 1.71 -1.21
N MET A 145 1.34 2.57 -2.08
CA MET A 145 1.81 2.67 -3.48
C MET A 145 3.27 3.09 -3.55
N GLY A 146 3.71 4.01 -2.69
CA GLY A 146 5.11 4.42 -2.57
C GLY A 146 6.01 3.25 -2.15
N LEU A 147 5.59 2.44 -1.18
CA LEU A 147 6.31 1.23 -0.76
C LEU A 147 6.39 0.20 -1.89
N LEU A 148 5.31 -0.03 -2.64
CA LEU A 148 5.31 -0.93 -3.79
C LEU A 148 6.31 -0.47 -4.87
N MET A 149 6.31 0.83 -5.21
CA MET A 149 7.26 1.43 -6.17
C MET A 149 8.71 1.32 -5.67
N LEU A 150 8.92 1.49 -4.36
CA LEU A 150 10.24 1.44 -3.74
C LEU A 150 10.89 0.05 -3.86
N ILE A 151 10.11 -1.04 -3.81
CA ILE A 151 10.60 -2.40 -4.03
C ILE A 151 11.39 -2.49 -5.34
N GLY A 152 10.83 -1.98 -6.44
CA GLY A 152 11.51 -1.99 -7.74
C GLY A 152 12.78 -1.14 -7.77
N ILE A 153 12.73 0.07 -7.23
CA ILE A 153 13.86 1.02 -7.27
C ILE A 153 15.04 0.50 -6.44
N VAL A 154 14.77 0.01 -5.23
CA VAL A 154 15.81 -0.47 -4.30
C VAL A 154 16.51 -1.72 -4.84
N VAL A 155 15.72 -2.65 -5.36
CA VAL A 155 16.26 -3.89 -5.94
C VAL A 155 17.18 -3.59 -7.13
N THR A 156 16.83 -2.63 -7.99
CA THR A 156 17.67 -2.24 -9.13
C THR A 156 19.04 -1.76 -8.68
N ASN A 157 19.14 -0.95 -7.64
CA ASN A 157 20.41 -0.48 -7.09
C ASN A 157 21.25 -1.62 -6.50
N ALA A 158 20.61 -2.55 -5.81
CA ALA A 158 21.27 -3.72 -5.24
C ALA A 158 21.78 -4.70 -6.31
N ILE A 159 21.01 -4.90 -7.39
CA ILE A 159 21.42 -5.74 -8.55
C ILE A 159 22.73 -5.23 -9.13
N VAL A 160 22.81 -3.91 -9.42
CA VAL A 160 23.98 -3.30 -10.05
C VAL A 160 25.25 -3.48 -9.20
N LEU A 161 25.10 -3.50 -7.88
CA LEU A 161 26.22 -3.73 -6.96
C LEU A 161 26.64 -5.20 -6.92
N VAL A 162 25.70 -6.11 -6.71
CA VAL A 162 25.97 -7.55 -6.58
C VAL A 162 26.46 -8.14 -7.91
N ASP A 163 25.88 -7.75 -9.03
CA ASP A 163 26.35 -8.16 -10.36
C ASP A 163 27.82 -7.79 -10.57
N ARG A 164 28.22 -6.59 -10.16
CA ARG A 164 29.62 -6.17 -10.26
C ARG A 164 30.54 -6.99 -9.37
N ILE A 165 30.12 -7.35 -8.15
CA ILE A 165 30.90 -8.22 -7.25
C ILE A 165 31.11 -9.58 -7.91
N ILE A 166 30.07 -10.20 -8.45
CA ILE A 166 30.13 -11.51 -9.11
C ILE A 166 31.07 -11.48 -10.32
N HIS A 167 31.01 -10.43 -11.15
CA HIS A 167 31.92 -10.29 -12.29
C HIS A 167 33.38 -10.19 -11.85
N MET A 168 33.67 -9.42 -10.82
CA MET A 168 35.04 -9.30 -10.30
C MET A 168 35.58 -10.59 -9.67
N GLU A 169 34.72 -11.37 -8.99
CA GLU A 169 35.10 -12.72 -8.54
C GLU A 169 35.42 -13.65 -9.71
N ARG A 170 34.64 -13.57 -10.81
CA ARG A 170 34.94 -14.37 -12.02
C ARG A 170 36.23 -13.94 -12.72
N ASP A 171 36.60 -12.68 -12.62
CA ASP A 171 37.86 -12.13 -13.13
C ASP A 171 39.07 -12.52 -12.25
N GLY A 172 38.86 -13.27 -11.14
CA GLY A 172 39.89 -13.84 -10.30
C GLY A 172 40.25 -13.06 -9.05
N LEU A 173 39.52 -11.99 -8.72
CA LEU A 173 39.71 -11.25 -7.47
C LEU A 173 39.18 -12.08 -6.28
N THR A 174 39.81 -11.88 -5.13
CA THR A 174 39.27 -12.45 -3.89
C THR A 174 37.93 -11.76 -3.55
N MET A 175 37.02 -12.44 -2.85
CA MET A 175 35.73 -11.90 -2.44
C MET A 175 35.86 -10.51 -1.79
N ARG A 176 36.85 -10.33 -0.93
CA ARG A 176 37.07 -9.05 -0.23
C ARG A 176 37.48 -7.93 -1.18
N GLU A 177 38.39 -8.23 -2.11
CA GLU A 177 38.83 -7.28 -3.14
C GLU A 177 37.68 -6.96 -4.10
N ALA A 178 36.93 -7.97 -4.53
CA ALA A 178 35.76 -7.80 -5.38
C ALA A 178 34.70 -6.87 -4.76
N VAL A 179 34.40 -7.03 -3.46
CA VAL A 179 33.46 -6.17 -2.72
C VAL A 179 33.96 -4.73 -2.63
N LEU A 180 35.24 -4.52 -2.31
CA LEU A 180 35.82 -3.16 -2.19
C LEU A 180 35.86 -2.45 -3.54
N GLU A 181 36.28 -3.14 -4.58
CA GLU A 181 36.38 -2.59 -5.94
C GLU A 181 34.99 -2.32 -6.55
N ALA A 182 34.03 -3.24 -6.36
CA ALA A 182 32.65 -3.04 -6.79
C ALA A 182 32.03 -1.84 -6.07
N GLY A 183 32.23 -1.72 -4.76
CA GLY A 183 31.78 -0.57 -3.97
C GLY A 183 32.37 0.74 -4.50
N ALA A 184 33.69 0.79 -4.73
CA ALA A 184 34.35 1.99 -5.24
C ALA A 184 33.85 2.41 -6.64
N THR A 185 33.65 1.43 -7.54
CA THR A 185 33.25 1.70 -8.93
C THR A 185 31.75 2.00 -9.07
N ARG A 186 30.88 1.43 -8.23
CA ARG A 186 29.43 1.58 -8.32
C ARG A 186 28.82 2.63 -7.39
N LEU A 187 29.60 3.16 -6.44
CA LEU A 187 29.15 4.22 -5.53
C LEU A 187 28.58 5.42 -6.29
N ARG A 188 29.31 5.94 -7.26
CA ARG A 188 28.89 7.11 -8.04
C ARG A 188 27.58 6.90 -8.81
N PRO A 189 27.44 5.85 -9.65
CA PRO A 189 26.18 5.57 -10.36
C PRO A 189 24.98 5.42 -9.42
N ILE A 190 25.12 4.66 -8.31
CA ILE A 190 24.03 4.43 -7.36
C ILE A 190 23.63 5.74 -6.67
N LEU A 191 24.57 6.56 -6.23
CA LEU A 191 24.26 7.86 -5.63
C LEU A 191 23.63 8.83 -6.64
N MET A 192 24.10 8.84 -7.90
CA MET A 192 23.51 9.69 -8.94
C MET A 192 22.04 9.34 -9.21
N THR A 193 21.71 8.05 -9.32
CA THR A 193 20.32 7.62 -9.52
C THR A 193 19.46 7.94 -8.31
N ALA A 194 19.95 7.72 -7.10
CA ALA A 194 19.23 8.04 -5.88
C ALA A 194 18.95 9.54 -5.76
N ILE A 195 19.97 10.39 -5.93
CA ILE A 195 19.82 11.86 -5.85
C ILE A 195 18.89 12.38 -6.95
N ALA A 196 19.01 11.86 -8.18
CA ALA A 196 18.14 12.26 -9.29
C ALA A 196 16.67 11.89 -9.00
N THR A 197 16.41 10.68 -8.49
CA THR A 197 15.06 10.23 -8.14
C THR A 197 14.50 11.05 -6.97
N ILE A 198 15.28 11.28 -5.92
CA ILE A 198 14.87 12.13 -4.79
C ILE A 198 14.56 13.54 -5.30
N GLY A 199 15.44 14.13 -6.12
CA GLY A 199 15.23 15.45 -6.71
C GLY A 199 13.96 15.56 -7.55
N ALA A 200 13.64 14.52 -8.33
CA ALA A 200 12.43 14.46 -9.12
C ALA A 200 11.15 14.40 -8.26
N LEU A 201 11.23 13.85 -7.03
CA LEU A 201 10.10 13.73 -6.12
C LEU A 201 9.90 14.95 -5.21
N ILE A 202 10.88 15.85 -5.09
CA ILE A 202 10.75 17.08 -4.27
C ILE A 202 9.53 17.93 -4.66
N PRO A 203 9.25 18.20 -5.94
CA PRO A 203 8.07 18.98 -6.32
C PRO A 203 6.76 18.32 -5.90
N LEU A 204 6.72 16.96 -5.88
CA LEU A 204 5.56 16.19 -5.47
C LEU A 204 5.28 16.33 -3.98
N VAL A 205 6.32 16.48 -3.16
CA VAL A 205 6.22 16.68 -1.70
C VAL A 205 5.86 18.11 -1.35
N LEU A 206 6.34 19.08 -2.12
CA LEU A 206 6.14 20.52 -1.87
C LEU A 206 4.86 21.06 -2.51
N GLY A 207 4.20 20.31 -3.41
CA GLY A 207 3.01 20.75 -4.13
C GLY A 207 1.81 20.99 -3.21
N GLU A 208 1.34 22.24 -3.16
CA GLU A 208 0.13 22.65 -2.45
C GLU A 208 -1.06 22.64 -3.43
N GLY A 209 -1.98 21.67 -3.28
CA GLY A 209 -3.17 21.59 -4.11
C GLY A 209 -4.02 20.36 -3.79
N GLY A 210 -5.27 20.31 -4.27
CA GLY A 210 -6.22 19.21 -3.95
C GLY A 210 -5.76 17.79 -4.31
N GLY A 211 -4.75 17.64 -5.18
CA GLY A 211 -4.04 16.38 -5.41
C GLY A 211 -2.77 16.23 -4.57
N GLY A 212 -2.30 17.28 -3.91
CA GLY A 212 -1.04 17.31 -3.14
C GLY A 212 -1.04 16.37 -1.93
N LEU A 213 -2.17 16.27 -1.23
CA LEU A 213 -2.30 15.39 -0.06
C LEU A 213 -2.09 13.91 -0.40
N ILE A 214 -2.62 13.46 -1.55
CA ILE A 214 -2.46 12.07 -2.00
C ILE A 214 -1.02 11.82 -2.47
N SER A 215 -0.41 12.77 -3.13
CA SER A 215 0.91 12.64 -3.74
C SER A 215 2.05 12.80 -2.73
N LYS A 216 1.84 13.60 -1.67
CA LYS A 216 2.84 13.91 -0.64
C LYS A 216 3.29 12.66 0.11
N GLY A 217 2.34 11.82 0.58
CA GLY A 217 2.65 10.56 1.26
C GLY A 217 3.50 9.60 0.42
N LEU A 218 3.20 9.48 -0.88
CA LEU A 218 3.99 8.70 -1.83
C LEU A 218 5.42 9.25 -1.96
N GLY A 219 5.55 10.56 -2.17
CA GLY A 219 6.86 11.21 -2.34
C GLY A 219 7.76 11.04 -1.12
N ILE A 220 7.23 11.29 0.09
CA ILE A 220 7.96 11.14 1.35
C ILE A 220 8.39 9.69 1.57
N THR A 221 7.49 8.73 1.32
CA THR A 221 7.79 7.30 1.45
C THR A 221 8.96 6.89 0.57
N VAL A 222 8.94 7.30 -0.70
CA VAL A 222 10.02 6.95 -1.63
C VAL A 222 11.32 7.68 -1.30
N ILE A 223 11.27 8.96 -0.95
CA ILE A 223 12.46 9.73 -0.56
C ILE A 223 13.12 9.11 0.69
N GLY A 224 12.34 8.88 1.76
CA GLY A 224 12.85 8.31 3.00
C GLY A 224 13.40 6.89 2.81
N GLY A 225 12.65 6.05 2.10
CA GLY A 225 13.05 4.68 1.81
C GLY A 225 14.28 4.61 0.89
N LEU A 226 14.36 5.44 -0.14
CA LEU A 226 15.49 5.46 -1.06
C LEU A 226 16.76 6.03 -0.40
N ALA A 227 16.65 7.07 0.42
CA ALA A 227 17.78 7.62 1.15
C ALA A 227 18.38 6.58 2.12
N SER A 228 17.53 5.96 2.94
CA SER A 228 17.95 4.91 3.88
C SER A 228 18.51 3.68 3.15
N SER A 229 17.77 3.16 2.17
CA SER A 229 18.19 1.96 1.44
C SER A 229 19.48 2.17 0.68
N THR A 230 19.69 3.32 0.05
CA THR A 230 20.93 3.59 -0.71
C THR A 230 22.15 3.54 0.19
N LEU A 231 22.09 4.17 1.37
CA LEU A 231 23.20 4.14 2.34
C LEU A 231 23.43 2.74 2.90
N LEU A 232 22.35 2.07 3.29
CA LEU A 232 22.47 0.74 3.92
C LEU A 232 22.76 -0.37 2.91
N THR A 233 22.24 -0.29 1.68
CA THR A 233 22.53 -1.26 0.62
C THR A 233 24.01 -1.28 0.27
N LEU A 234 24.66 -0.14 0.22
CA LEU A 234 26.11 -0.06 -0.04
C LEU A 234 26.98 -0.72 1.04
N LEU A 235 26.47 -0.79 2.27
CA LEU A 235 27.17 -1.41 3.40
C LEU A 235 26.71 -2.84 3.67
N VAL A 236 25.40 -3.05 3.75
CA VAL A 236 24.82 -4.29 4.25
C VAL A 236 24.78 -5.38 3.18
N VAL A 237 24.39 -5.05 1.94
CA VAL A 237 24.26 -6.06 0.88
C VAL A 237 25.59 -6.78 0.59
N PRO A 238 26.75 -6.09 0.45
CA PRO A 238 28.02 -6.76 0.28
C PRO A 238 28.40 -7.67 1.44
N ILE A 239 28.15 -7.22 2.68
CA ILE A 239 28.45 -8.00 3.88
C ILE A 239 27.57 -9.26 3.94
N VAL A 240 26.27 -9.11 3.68
CA VAL A 240 25.33 -10.24 3.64
C VAL A 240 25.72 -11.21 2.54
N TYR A 241 26.05 -10.70 1.35
CA TYR A 241 26.51 -11.54 0.23
C TYR A 241 27.80 -12.30 0.59
N GLU A 242 28.80 -11.65 1.20
CA GLU A 242 30.03 -12.28 1.66
C GLU A 242 29.76 -13.40 2.68
N ILE A 243 28.91 -13.15 3.67
CA ILE A 243 28.57 -14.13 4.72
C ILE A 243 27.87 -15.34 4.09
N LEU A 244 26.83 -15.10 3.28
CA LEU A 244 26.06 -16.15 2.64
C LEU A 244 26.92 -16.97 1.67
N SER A 245 27.73 -16.34 0.84
CA SER A 245 28.61 -17.02 -0.10
C SER A 245 29.64 -17.94 0.63
N LYS A 246 30.16 -17.48 1.76
CA LYS A 246 31.06 -18.32 2.58
C LYS A 246 30.35 -19.53 3.19
N MET A 247 29.10 -19.35 3.66
CA MET A 247 28.31 -20.45 4.22
C MET A 247 28.01 -21.52 3.15
N PHE A 248 27.52 -21.12 2.00
CA PHE A 248 27.16 -22.04 0.92
C PHE A 248 28.36 -22.69 0.23
N LYS A 249 29.52 -22.00 0.12
CA LYS A 249 30.77 -22.61 -0.38
C LYS A 249 31.32 -23.69 0.59
N LYS A 250 31.11 -23.51 1.90
CA LYS A 250 31.52 -24.50 2.92
C LYS A 250 30.64 -25.75 2.85
N ASP A 251 29.36 -25.62 2.66
CA ASP A 251 28.43 -26.77 2.55
C ASP A 251 28.71 -27.60 1.29
N ARG A 252 29.02 -26.97 0.14
CA ARG A 252 29.40 -27.69 -1.09
C ARG A 252 30.68 -28.52 -0.92
N LYS A 253 31.66 -28.02 -0.17
CA LYS A 253 32.90 -28.79 0.11
C LYS A 253 32.62 -30.01 0.97
N ASN A 254 31.79 -29.88 2.00
CA ASN A 254 31.42 -30.99 2.88
C ASN A 254 30.61 -32.10 2.17
N ILE A 255 29.85 -31.75 1.11
CA ILE A 255 29.07 -32.72 0.32
C ILE A 255 29.97 -33.48 -0.69
N GLN A 256 31.09 -32.91 -1.10
CA GLN A 256 32.03 -33.55 -2.03
C GLN A 256 33.08 -34.44 -1.32
N GLU A 257 33.23 -34.28 -0.01
CA GLU A 257 34.16 -35.07 0.82
C GLU A 257 33.47 -36.27 1.53
N ASN A 258 32.15 -36.42 1.43
CA ASN A 258 31.36 -37.57 1.85
C ASN A 258 30.81 -38.36 0.66
#